data_4f1e5eb572f03e404e892039f2b759e4
#
_entry.id   4f1e5eb572f03e404e892039f2b759e4
#
_cell.length_a   1.000
_cell.length_b   1.000
_cell.length_c   1.000
_cell.angle_alpha   90.00
_cell.angle_beta   90.00
_cell.angle_gamma   90.00
#
_symmetry.space_group_name_H-M   'P 1'
#
loop_
_entity.id
_entity.type
_entity.pdbx_description
1 polymer ?
#
loop_
_entity_poly.entity_id
_entity_poly.type
_entity_poly.pdbx_seq_one_letter_code
_entity_poly.pdbx_strand_id
1 'polypeptide(L)'
;MVKPERVFISIDMERISSIVDWEEVGKDTKEYQFARKIMVQDLNAAIEGALDAGAKEIMVSDAHGRMRNLRPEDVHEAAVLMRGSPKPDSMVEGISEGHDAAMYVGYHSMKGTLNGICSHTISGSTVQRVWFNGRETGEFGMNSALAG
;
A
#
# COMPACT_ATOMS: atom_id res chain seq x y z
N MET A 1 21.69 16.00 1.95
CA MET A 1 20.82 14.87 2.25
C MET A 1 21.32 13.66 1.47
N VAL A 2 21.44 12.50 2.13
CA VAL A 2 21.76 11.25 1.44
C VAL A 2 20.51 10.87 0.64
N LYS A 3 20.68 10.53 -0.63
CA LYS A 3 19.56 10.05 -1.45
C LYS A 3 19.27 8.61 -1.08
N PRO A 4 17.99 8.20 -0.93
CA PRO A 4 17.66 6.81 -0.69
C PRO A 4 18.02 5.97 -1.92
N GLU A 5 18.80 4.90 -1.72
CA GLU A 5 19.16 3.95 -2.77
C GLU A 5 18.26 2.72 -2.78
N ARG A 6 17.75 2.34 -1.61
CA ARG A 6 16.85 1.20 -1.42
C ARG A 6 15.48 1.70 -0.94
N VAL A 7 14.47 1.55 -1.78
CA VAL A 7 13.12 2.08 -1.50
C VAL A 7 12.13 0.92 -1.37
N PHE A 8 11.35 0.95 -0.30
CA PHE A 8 10.21 0.07 -0.09
C PHE A 8 8.91 0.79 -0.44
N ILE A 9 8.02 0.14 -1.17
CA ILE A 9 6.69 0.68 -1.51
C ILE A 9 5.63 -0.32 -1.05
N SER A 10 4.80 0.08 -0.09
CA SER A 10 3.56 -0.63 0.21
C SER A 10 2.41 0.05 -0.48
N ILE A 11 1.64 -0.70 -1.27
CA ILE A 11 0.52 -0.14 -2.03
C ILE A 11 -0.81 -0.78 -1.65
N ASP A 12 -1.76 0.06 -1.28
CA ASP A 12 -3.15 -0.26 -0.98
C ASP A 12 -4.07 0.26 -2.10
N MET A 13 -5.37 -0.04 -2.07
CA MET A 13 -6.25 0.27 -3.20
C MET A 13 -7.23 1.41 -2.93
N GLU A 14 -7.67 1.59 -1.70
CA GLU A 14 -8.80 2.45 -1.37
C GLU A 14 -8.58 3.94 -1.66
N ARG A 15 -7.31 4.35 -1.81
CA ARG A 15 -6.96 5.75 -2.09
C ARG A 15 -5.99 5.93 -3.25
N ILE A 16 -5.93 4.97 -4.16
CA ILE A 16 -5.32 5.21 -5.47
C ILE A 16 -6.14 6.21 -6.27
N SER A 17 -5.58 6.76 -7.32
CA SER A 17 -6.23 7.75 -8.17
C SER A 17 -7.63 7.31 -8.60
N SER A 18 -8.60 8.21 -8.55
CA SER A 18 -9.99 8.01 -9.00
C SER A 18 -10.86 7.05 -8.17
N ILE A 19 -10.34 6.37 -7.16
CA ILE A 19 -11.15 5.48 -6.31
C ILE A 19 -11.88 6.28 -5.24
N VAL A 20 -13.19 6.12 -5.19
CA VAL A 20 -14.09 6.89 -4.33
C VAL A 20 -15.15 6.05 -3.61
N ASP A 21 -15.33 4.79 -3.99
CA ASP A 21 -16.38 3.91 -3.46
C ASP A 21 -15.89 2.49 -3.16
N TRP A 22 -16.59 1.82 -2.22
CA TRP A 22 -16.32 0.44 -1.83
C TRP A 22 -16.53 -0.57 -2.97
N GLU A 23 -17.44 -0.28 -3.90
CA GLU A 23 -17.67 -1.16 -5.05
C GLU A 23 -16.43 -1.26 -5.94
N GLU A 24 -15.60 -0.23 -5.97
CA GLU A 24 -14.39 -0.19 -6.79
C GLU A 24 -13.27 -1.06 -6.24
N VAL A 25 -13.24 -1.28 -4.93
CA VAL A 25 -12.16 -2.03 -4.26
C VAL A 25 -12.55 -3.47 -3.90
N GLY A 26 -13.81 -3.83 -4.06
CA GLY A 26 -14.32 -5.17 -3.78
C GLY A 26 -13.96 -6.18 -4.87
N LYS A 27 -13.20 -7.24 -4.55
CA LYS A 27 -12.68 -8.25 -5.50
C LYS A 27 -13.73 -8.92 -6.41
N ASP A 28 -14.98 -8.93 -5.99
CA ASP A 28 -16.08 -9.61 -6.72
C ASP A 28 -16.93 -8.65 -7.57
N THR A 29 -16.51 -7.39 -7.69
CA THR A 29 -17.21 -6.36 -8.47
C THR A 29 -16.60 -6.18 -9.86
N LYS A 30 -17.37 -5.59 -10.78
CA LYS A 30 -16.87 -5.25 -12.12
C LYS A 30 -15.87 -4.11 -12.06
N GLU A 31 -16.08 -3.16 -11.17
CA GLU A 31 -15.25 -1.96 -11.00
C GLU A 31 -13.86 -2.31 -10.46
N TYR A 32 -13.73 -3.40 -9.70
CA TYR A 32 -12.44 -3.85 -9.20
C TYR A 32 -11.38 -4.09 -10.31
N GLN A 33 -11.79 -4.55 -11.49
CA GLN A 33 -10.83 -4.74 -12.59
C GLN A 33 -10.33 -3.41 -13.16
N PHE A 34 -11.17 -2.37 -13.11
CA PHE A 34 -10.74 -1.01 -13.42
C PHE A 34 -9.79 -0.49 -12.35
N ALA A 35 -10.16 -0.60 -11.07
CA ALA A 35 -9.33 -0.15 -9.95
C ALA A 35 -7.93 -0.79 -9.98
N ARG A 36 -7.82 -2.08 -10.28
CA ARG A 36 -6.52 -2.75 -10.43
C ARG A 36 -5.61 -2.12 -11.50
N LYS A 37 -6.18 -1.67 -12.62
CA LYS A 37 -5.40 -1.00 -13.68
C LYS A 37 -4.88 0.34 -13.20
N ILE A 38 -5.71 1.11 -12.50
CA ILE A 38 -5.29 2.41 -11.92
C ILE A 38 -4.25 2.18 -10.82
N MET A 39 -4.42 1.16 -9.98
CA MET A 39 -3.42 0.78 -8.96
C MET A 39 -2.04 0.52 -9.56
N VAL A 40 -1.97 -0.18 -10.69
CA VAL A 40 -0.72 -0.41 -11.43
C VAL A 40 -0.13 0.91 -11.96
N GLN A 41 -0.95 1.80 -12.48
CA GLN A 41 -0.49 3.09 -12.99
C GLN A 41 0.11 3.96 -11.87
N ASP A 42 -0.58 4.07 -10.74
CA ASP A 42 -0.10 4.83 -9.59
C ASP A 42 1.19 4.21 -9.02
N LEU A 43 1.25 2.88 -8.96
CA LEU A 43 2.46 2.18 -8.53
C LEU A 43 3.64 2.46 -9.46
N ASN A 44 3.45 2.28 -10.76
CA ASN A 44 4.54 2.47 -11.74
C ASN A 44 5.03 3.92 -11.74
N ALA A 45 4.12 4.90 -11.60
CA ALA A 45 4.51 6.31 -11.44
C ALA A 45 5.33 6.54 -10.15
N ALA A 46 4.97 5.88 -9.04
CA ALA A 46 5.76 5.96 -7.80
C ALA A 46 7.14 5.31 -7.95
N ILE A 47 7.24 4.19 -8.67
CA ILE A 47 8.52 3.52 -8.98
C ILE A 47 9.39 4.43 -9.84
N GLU A 48 8.85 4.99 -10.93
CA GLU A 48 9.57 5.94 -11.79
C GLU A 48 10.08 7.15 -11.00
N GLY A 49 9.23 7.73 -10.15
CA GLY A 49 9.63 8.84 -9.28
C GLY A 49 10.76 8.48 -8.30
N ALA A 50 10.76 7.25 -7.76
CA ALA A 50 11.85 6.76 -6.91
C ALA A 50 13.16 6.58 -7.70
N LEU A 51 13.09 6.03 -8.91
CA LEU A 51 14.24 5.88 -9.82
C LEU A 51 14.83 7.24 -10.20
N ASP A 52 14.00 8.20 -10.56
CA ASP A 52 14.41 9.57 -10.88
C ASP A 52 15.09 10.27 -9.69
N ALA A 53 14.66 9.95 -8.46
CA ALA A 53 15.28 10.42 -7.23
C ALA A 53 16.63 9.74 -6.92
N GLY A 54 16.95 8.63 -7.60
CA GLY A 54 18.21 7.92 -7.51
C GLY A 54 18.15 6.57 -6.80
N ALA A 55 16.96 6.01 -6.60
CA ALA A 55 16.80 4.64 -6.10
C ALA A 55 17.43 3.63 -7.08
N LYS A 56 18.06 2.61 -6.52
CA LYS A 56 18.72 1.51 -7.27
C LYS A 56 18.01 0.18 -7.06
N GLU A 57 17.37 0.02 -5.90
CA GLU A 57 16.61 -1.16 -5.53
C GLU A 57 15.23 -0.73 -5.07
N ILE A 58 14.20 -1.33 -5.63
CA ILE A 58 12.81 -1.05 -5.26
C ILE A 58 12.10 -2.36 -4.93
N MET A 59 11.58 -2.45 -3.73
CA MET A 59 10.71 -3.55 -3.29
C MET A 59 9.28 -3.07 -3.15
N VAL A 60 8.34 -3.81 -3.72
CA VAL A 60 6.90 -3.50 -3.68
C VAL A 60 6.16 -4.58 -2.91
N SER A 61 5.33 -4.18 -1.96
CA SER A 61 4.38 -5.06 -1.27
C SER A 61 2.95 -4.72 -1.68
N ASP A 62 2.27 -5.66 -2.32
CA ASP A 62 0.82 -5.59 -2.58
C ASP A 62 0.09 -5.73 -1.24
N ALA A 63 -0.61 -4.69 -0.79
CA ALA A 63 -1.13 -4.59 0.57
C ALA A 63 -2.66 -4.68 0.66
N HIS A 64 -3.39 -4.61 -0.47
CA HIS A 64 -4.85 -4.58 -0.45
C HIS A 64 -5.47 -5.98 -0.35
N GLY A 65 -6.37 -6.16 0.62
CA GLY A 65 -7.24 -7.32 0.74
C GLY A 65 -6.47 -8.64 0.82
N ARG A 66 -6.55 -9.47 -0.24
CA ARG A 66 -5.81 -10.74 -0.32
C ARG A 66 -4.41 -10.60 -0.91
N MET A 67 -3.93 -9.39 -1.11
CA MET A 67 -2.58 -9.08 -1.60
C MET A 67 -2.26 -9.74 -2.96
N ARG A 68 -3.23 -9.78 -3.87
CA ARG A 68 -3.15 -10.39 -5.20
C ARG A 68 -3.66 -9.47 -6.31
N ASN A 69 -3.58 -8.17 -6.06
CA ASN A 69 -4.12 -7.16 -6.96
C ASN A 69 -3.22 -6.89 -8.14
N LEU A 70 -1.92 -6.87 -7.88
CA LEU A 70 -0.89 -6.64 -8.88
C LEU A 70 -0.53 -7.94 -9.62
N ARG A 71 -0.26 -7.83 -10.92
CA ARG A 71 0.31 -8.91 -11.72
C ARG A 71 1.76 -8.58 -12.06
N PRO A 72 2.68 -9.57 -11.98
CA PRO A 72 4.10 -9.30 -12.26
C PRO A 72 4.34 -8.68 -13.63
N GLU A 73 3.56 -9.08 -14.63
CA GLU A 73 3.67 -8.58 -16.01
C GLU A 73 3.27 -7.12 -16.20
N ASP A 74 2.53 -6.53 -15.23
CA ASP A 74 2.05 -5.17 -15.28
C ASP A 74 2.91 -4.20 -14.45
N VAL A 75 3.73 -4.72 -13.54
CA VAL A 75 4.60 -3.94 -12.65
C VAL A 75 5.91 -3.60 -13.34
N HIS A 76 6.41 -2.38 -13.13
CA HIS A 76 7.67 -1.90 -13.68
C HIS A 76 8.82 -2.86 -13.39
N GLU A 77 9.63 -3.17 -14.40
CA GLU A 77 10.68 -4.19 -14.38
C GLU A 77 11.79 -3.96 -13.34
N ALA A 78 12.00 -2.72 -12.92
CA ALA A 78 12.99 -2.37 -11.89
C ALA A 78 12.57 -2.75 -10.47
N ALA A 79 11.32 -3.18 -10.26
CA ALA A 79 10.80 -3.49 -8.93
C ALA A 79 10.72 -5.00 -8.67
N VAL A 80 11.05 -5.40 -7.45
CA VAL A 80 10.77 -6.74 -6.93
C VAL A 80 9.39 -6.72 -6.29
N LEU A 81 8.46 -7.53 -6.81
CA LEU A 81 7.08 -7.58 -6.33
C LEU A 81 6.87 -8.71 -5.32
N MET A 82 6.44 -8.34 -4.11
CA MET A 82 5.94 -9.24 -3.07
C MET A 82 4.42 -9.22 -3.04
N ARG A 83 3.79 -10.35 -3.32
CA ARG A 83 2.32 -10.48 -3.40
C ARG A 83 1.82 -11.79 -2.82
N GLY A 84 0.53 -11.83 -2.52
CA GLY A 84 -0.14 -13.01 -1.96
C GLY A 84 -0.07 -13.06 -0.45
N SER A 85 -0.55 -14.16 0.11
CA SER A 85 -0.56 -14.45 1.54
C SER A 85 -0.32 -15.94 1.80
N PRO A 86 0.20 -16.36 2.98
CA PRO A 86 0.46 -15.51 4.15
C PRO A 86 1.70 -14.61 3.99
N LYS A 87 1.66 -13.46 4.64
CA LYS A 87 2.77 -12.54 4.83
C LYS A 87 2.88 -12.27 6.34
N PRO A 88 3.98 -12.66 7.02
CA PRO A 88 4.15 -12.44 8.44
C PRO A 88 4.03 -10.97 8.87
N ASP A 89 4.63 -10.06 8.12
CA ASP A 89 4.57 -8.62 8.37
C ASP A 89 3.41 -7.93 7.60
N SER A 90 2.44 -8.73 7.11
CA SER A 90 1.21 -8.24 6.46
C SER A 90 1.49 -7.25 5.32
N MET A 91 0.94 -6.03 5.41
CA MET A 91 1.01 -4.99 4.37
C MET A 91 2.44 -4.50 4.11
N VAL A 92 3.35 -4.68 5.05
CA VAL A 92 4.75 -4.23 4.96
C VAL A 92 5.75 -5.38 4.93
N GLU A 93 5.29 -6.55 4.50
CA GLU A 93 6.18 -7.70 4.29
C GLU A 93 7.39 -7.32 3.43
N GLY A 94 8.59 -7.61 3.92
CA GLY A 94 9.87 -7.27 3.31
C GLY A 94 10.49 -5.97 3.80
N ILE A 95 9.79 -5.16 4.62
CA ILE A 95 10.33 -3.90 5.12
C ILE A 95 11.61 -4.09 5.96
N SER A 96 11.71 -5.20 6.69
CA SER A 96 12.85 -5.54 7.54
C SER A 96 14.14 -5.89 6.80
N GLU A 97 14.11 -5.98 5.47
CA GLU A 97 15.31 -6.28 4.66
C GLU A 97 16.26 -5.09 4.50
N GLY A 98 15.98 -4.00 5.20
CA GLY A 98 16.83 -2.81 5.27
C GLY A 98 16.66 -1.89 4.07
N HIS A 99 15.77 -0.91 4.21
CA HIS A 99 15.49 0.11 3.20
C HIS A 99 15.83 1.50 3.75
N ASP A 100 16.20 2.43 2.86
CA ASP A 100 16.52 3.81 3.21
C ASP A 100 15.27 4.69 3.31
N ALA A 101 14.20 4.28 2.62
CA ALA A 101 12.91 4.97 2.63
C ALA A 101 11.75 4.02 2.40
N ALA A 102 10.59 4.35 2.97
CA ALA A 102 9.33 3.67 2.72
C ALA A 102 8.29 4.65 2.14
N MET A 103 7.58 4.21 1.11
CA MET A 103 6.46 4.92 0.49
C MET A 103 5.17 4.12 0.72
N TYR A 104 4.10 4.82 1.05
CA TYR A 104 2.77 4.24 1.23
C TYR A 104 1.84 4.85 0.19
N VAL A 105 1.48 4.07 -0.81
CA VAL A 105 0.64 4.49 -1.94
C VAL A 105 -0.77 3.94 -1.76
N GLY A 106 -1.78 4.76 -2.01
CA GLY A 106 -3.19 4.34 -1.96
C GLY A 106 -3.75 4.03 -0.56
N TYR A 107 -3.04 4.37 0.51
CA TYR A 107 -3.49 4.17 1.88
C TYR A 107 -4.64 5.11 2.24
N HIS A 108 -5.67 4.57 2.83
CA HIS A 108 -6.89 5.27 3.23
C HIS A 108 -6.84 5.82 4.66
N SER A 109 -7.83 6.61 5.02
CA SER A 109 -8.00 7.14 6.37
C SER A 109 -8.47 6.05 7.35
N MET A 110 -8.05 6.16 8.61
CA MET A 110 -8.48 5.23 9.66
C MET A 110 -10.00 5.27 9.88
N LYS A 111 -10.54 4.20 10.43
CA LYS A 111 -11.95 4.09 10.77
C LYS A 111 -12.42 5.25 11.65
N GLY A 112 -13.57 5.82 11.32
CA GLY A 112 -14.16 6.95 12.06
C GLY A 112 -13.67 8.33 11.63
N THR A 113 -12.79 8.41 10.62
CA THR A 113 -12.41 9.70 10.02
C THR A 113 -13.62 10.35 9.34
N LEU A 114 -13.97 11.54 9.76
CA LEU A 114 -15.07 12.29 9.17
C LEU A 114 -14.79 12.59 7.69
N ASN A 115 -15.76 12.28 6.83
CA ASN A 115 -15.64 12.41 5.38
C ASN A 115 -14.46 11.61 4.75
N GLY A 116 -13.97 10.58 5.45
CA GLY A 116 -12.96 9.69 4.91
C GLY A 116 -13.54 8.72 3.89
N ILE A 117 -12.99 8.69 2.67
CA ILE A 117 -13.37 7.73 1.63
C ILE A 117 -12.89 6.35 2.08
N CYS A 118 -13.76 5.34 2.02
CA CYS A 118 -13.49 3.96 2.37
C CYS A 118 -12.79 3.80 3.74
N SER A 119 -13.10 4.68 4.71
CA SER A 119 -12.40 4.73 5.99
C SER A 119 -12.61 3.46 6.81
N HIS A 120 -11.52 2.78 7.14
CA HIS A 120 -11.51 1.58 7.99
C HIS A 120 -10.12 1.38 8.61
N THR A 121 -9.91 0.30 9.34
CA THR A 121 -8.60 -0.09 9.88
C THR A 121 -8.52 -1.61 9.88
N ILE A 122 -7.67 -2.19 9.05
CA ILE A 122 -7.42 -3.64 8.84
C ILE A 122 -8.68 -4.39 8.36
N SER A 123 -9.76 -4.27 9.09
CA SER A 123 -11.04 -4.91 8.75
C SER A 123 -12.19 -4.01 9.17
N GLY A 124 -12.88 -3.45 8.18
CA GLY A 124 -14.00 -2.55 8.41
C GLY A 124 -15.15 -3.16 9.24
N SER A 125 -15.27 -4.49 9.26
CA SER A 125 -16.32 -5.20 10.00
C SER A 125 -15.93 -5.59 11.43
N THR A 126 -14.64 -5.82 11.70
CA THR A 126 -14.19 -6.41 12.96
C THR A 126 -13.33 -5.50 13.81
N VAL A 127 -12.52 -4.64 13.19
CA VAL A 127 -11.65 -3.71 13.90
C VAL A 127 -12.31 -2.34 14.00
N GLN A 128 -12.51 -1.87 15.23
CA GLN A 128 -13.12 -0.55 15.47
C GLN A 128 -12.04 0.52 15.68
N ARG A 129 -11.06 0.23 16.51
CA ARG A 129 -9.97 1.15 16.84
C ARG A 129 -8.69 0.39 17.16
N VAL A 130 -7.57 1.00 16.84
CA VAL A 130 -6.23 0.52 17.19
C VAL A 130 -5.47 1.66 17.85
N TRP A 131 -4.70 1.34 18.87
CA TRP A 131 -3.81 2.29 19.53
C TRP A 131 -2.38 1.79 19.50
N PHE A 132 -1.47 2.67 19.14
CA PHE A 132 -0.05 2.43 19.21
C PHE A 132 0.58 3.51 20.12
N ASN A 133 1.24 3.08 21.20
CA ASN A 133 1.80 3.97 22.22
C ASN A 133 0.79 5.04 22.73
N GLY A 134 -0.45 4.64 22.96
CA GLY A 134 -1.50 5.52 23.47
C GLY A 134 -2.11 6.48 22.45
N ARG A 135 -1.71 6.43 21.18
CA ARG A 135 -2.31 7.20 20.08
C ARG A 135 -3.20 6.31 19.24
N GLU A 136 -4.42 6.74 18.98
CA GLU A 136 -5.27 6.08 17.99
C GLU A 136 -4.65 6.21 16.60
N THR A 137 -4.58 5.09 15.88
CA THR A 137 -3.90 5.00 14.59
C THR A 137 -4.65 4.12 13.61
N GLY A 138 -4.49 4.39 12.33
CA GLY A 138 -4.90 3.53 11.22
C GLY A 138 -3.74 2.71 10.66
N GLU A 139 -3.97 2.08 9.53
CA GLU A 139 -3.01 1.21 8.86
C GLU A 139 -1.72 1.94 8.49
N PHE A 140 -1.82 3.15 7.97
CA PHE A 140 -0.65 3.97 7.67
C PHE A 140 0.26 4.14 8.90
N GLY A 141 -0.33 4.51 10.04
CA GLY A 141 0.45 4.73 11.26
C GLY A 141 1.05 3.44 11.84
N MET A 142 0.30 2.32 11.80
CA MET A 142 0.83 1.02 12.24
C MET A 142 1.99 0.56 11.36
N ASN A 143 1.82 0.62 10.06
CA ASN A 143 2.82 0.17 9.10
C ASN A 143 4.07 1.08 9.10
N SER A 144 3.88 2.39 9.29
CA SER A 144 5.01 3.32 9.47
C SER A 144 5.80 3.02 10.75
N ALA A 145 5.11 2.62 11.83
CA ALA A 145 5.78 2.24 13.07
C ALA A 145 6.55 0.91 12.98
N LEU A 146 6.15 0.02 12.07
CA LEU A 146 6.91 -1.20 11.77
C LEU A 146 8.11 -0.93 10.87
N ALA A 147 8.05 0.12 10.07
CA ALA A 147 9.11 0.49 9.14
C ALA A 147 10.29 1.22 9.80
N GLY A 148 10.13 1.76 11.00
CA GLY A 148 11.18 2.56 11.61
C GLY A 148 10.98 3.02 12.98
#